data_d71f8e7a6147cea439c578a4041ef558
#
_entry.id   d71f8e7a6147cea439c578a4041ef558
#
_cell.length_a   1.000
_cell.length_b   1.000
_cell.length_c   1.000
_cell.angle_alpha   90.00
_cell.angle_beta   90.00
_cell.angle_gamma   90.00
#
_symmetry.space_group_name_H-M   'P 1'
#
loop_
_entity.id
_entity.type
_entity.pdbx_description
1 polymer ?
#
loop_
_entity_poly.entity_id
_entity_poly.type
_entity_poly.pdbx_seq_one_letter_code
_entity_poly.pdbx_strand_id
1 'polypeptide(L)'
;MMSERIIRFLNGVGQDLEVATSSRGSSRHRAVVSMIGFFCEGRLSLQVIATLLVALLHIPRCFAQNLPATADKPWYSTQQNQFARRIEKYPEPTYTFEPGKTYTLAELVDLAERQNPDTRVAWQNAKAHAEALGVAKASLFPTIAAVALASTWRYGTLIDGGWQRQTVGLFQPTLNLDYLIFDFGGRSGAIAAAKADLFEANFAFNDMHRKVIYQVTAAYYRLLNAVGQEQAAKATLATARTVERDAEARLDHGLATTPDVLEAQAATAQADYDLQSAIGAKQIANGDLATSMGLRPGTNLLVESISDITIPEALSGTADDAVDRGLEQRPDLLEEVAKVRAADAAIEEERANYFPKLSFSGLGGLQRAYGQQDLFPGKYAGSETWNVQLNLQWTLFDGARREHAIAEAKARRTGAEAGINALRDRIADDVWAAYSNAETSLRQKQAAAALLASADRSYTAALRAYDLGVRNLLDVVAAERALAQARSADVSARTQVLAQFSNLAFRTGDLLRSAQPKGGP
;
A
#
# COMPACT_ATOMS: atom_id res chain seq x y z
N MET A 1 -1.05 26.79 49.17
CA MET A 1 -1.85 25.59 48.83
C MET A 1 -1.43 24.88 47.54
N MET A 2 -0.91 25.59 46.56
CA MET A 2 -0.39 24.98 45.29
C MET A 2 1.02 24.41 45.41
N SER A 3 1.85 24.96 46.28
CA SER A 3 3.25 24.52 46.54
C SER A 3 3.32 23.13 47.21
N GLU A 4 2.42 22.80 48.15
CA GLU A 4 2.44 21.48 48.81
C GLU A 4 2.01 20.30 47.90
N ARG A 5 1.17 20.55 46.91
CA ARG A 5 0.75 19.50 45.96
C ARG A 5 1.87 19.14 44.98
N ILE A 6 2.71 20.12 44.59
CA ILE A 6 3.85 19.88 43.70
C ILE A 6 4.94 19.10 44.43
N ILE A 7 5.19 19.40 45.71
CA ILE A 7 6.17 18.66 46.53
C ILE A 7 5.71 17.22 46.78
N ARG A 8 4.40 16.98 46.99
CA ARG A 8 3.85 15.61 47.11
C ARG A 8 3.91 14.84 45.79
N PHE A 9 3.71 15.51 44.64
CA PHE A 9 3.84 14.87 43.32
C PHE A 9 5.31 14.47 43.03
N LEU A 10 6.27 15.32 43.36
CA LEU A 10 7.71 15.02 43.15
C LEU A 10 8.21 13.93 44.13
N ASN A 11 7.67 13.85 45.35
CA ASN A 11 7.99 12.78 46.29
C ASN A 11 7.30 11.46 45.95
N GLY A 12 6.11 11.49 45.34
CA GLY A 12 5.42 10.30 44.82
C GLY A 12 6.14 9.65 43.64
N VAL A 13 6.64 10.45 42.71
CA VAL A 13 7.43 9.96 41.57
C VAL A 13 8.76 9.34 42.02
N GLY A 14 9.35 9.81 43.14
CA GLY A 14 10.55 9.23 43.74
C GLY A 14 10.30 7.84 44.34
N GLN A 15 9.17 7.60 44.96
CA GLN A 15 8.83 6.29 45.57
C GLN A 15 8.42 5.24 44.52
N ASP A 16 7.71 5.63 43.45
CA ASP A 16 7.36 4.73 42.34
C ASP A 16 8.59 4.31 41.52
N LEU A 17 9.66 5.13 41.51
CA LEU A 17 10.95 4.78 40.89
C LEU A 17 11.78 3.77 41.72
N GLU A 18 11.65 3.77 43.03
CA GLU A 18 12.31 2.77 43.89
C GLU A 18 11.66 1.39 43.81
N VAL A 19 10.36 1.31 43.64
CA VAL A 19 9.63 0.03 43.49
C VAL A 19 9.87 -0.59 42.12
N ALA A 20 10.09 0.20 41.06
CA ALA A 20 10.37 -0.28 39.70
C ALA A 20 11.82 -0.79 39.49
N THR A 21 12.76 -0.52 40.42
CA THR A 21 14.16 -0.94 40.26
C THR A 21 14.48 -2.29 40.87
N SER A 22 13.49 -2.99 41.47
CA SER A 22 13.68 -4.32 42.08
C SER A 22 13.62 -5.49 41.10
N SER A 23 13.42 -5.28 39.80
CA SER A 23 13.43 -6.37 38.81
C SER A 23 14.26 -6.04 37.59
N ARG A 24 15.49 -6.60 37.57
CA ARG A 24 16.42 -6.79 36.44
C ARG A 24 17.11 -5.58 35.83
N GLY A 25 18.32 -5.33 36.33
CA GLY A 25 19.57 -5.23 35.56
C GLY A 25 19.63 -4.26 34.38
N SER A 26 19.81 -2.95 34.62
CA SER A 26 20.55 -2.12 33.67
C SER A 26 21.31 -1.05 34.45
N SER A 27 22.65 -1.10 34.38
CA SER A 27 23.60 -0.18 34.99
C SER A 27 23.45 1.30 34.51
N ARG A 28 22.55 1.54 33.57
CA ARG A 28 22.31 2.88 32.99
C ARG A 28 21.47 3.80 33.88
N HIS A 29 20.54 3.26 34.69
CA HIS A 29 19.67 4.09 35.53
C HIS A 29 20.39 4.63 36.79
N ARG A 30 21.38 3.91 37.33
CA ARG A 30 22.16 4.37 38.47
C ARG A 30 23.08 5.53 38.13
N ALA A 31 23.56 5.65 36.90
CA ALA A 31 24.41 6.75 36.46
C ALA A 31 23.64 8.08 36.36
N VAL A 32 22.36 8.05 35.94
CA VAL A 32 21.53 9.26 35.81
C VAL A 32 21.10 9.80 37.17
N VAL A 33 20.69 8.93 38.09
CA VAL A 33 20.29 9.33 39.46
C VAL A 33 21.47 9.83 40.28
N SER A 34 22.66 9.24 40.12
CA SER A 34 23.89 9.70 40.72
C SER A 34 24.32 11.08 40.15
N MET A 35 24.07 11.35 38.87
CA MET A 35 24.39 12.63 38.22
C MET A 35 23.55 13.79 38.74
N ILE A 36 22.28 13.58 39.07
CA ILE A 36 21.37 14.58 39.65
C ILE A 36 21.78 14.93 41.10
N GLY A 37 22.21 13.95 41.91
CA GLY A 37 22.72 14.16 43.27
C GLY A 37 24.04 14.94 43.34
N PHE A 38 24.92 14.76 42.34
CA PHE A 38 26.23 15.42 42.27
C PHE A 38 26.14 16.90 41.86
N PHE A 39 25.08 17.31 41.16
CA PHE A 39 24.85 18.71 40.79
C PHE A 39 24.51 19.61 42.00
N CYS A 40 24.04 19.03 43.09
CA CYS A 40 23.69 19.79 44.28
C CYS A 40 24.91 20.23 45.14
N GLU A 41 26.07 19.59 44.98
CA GLU A 41 27.23 19.85 45.88
C GLU A 41 28.38 20.70 45.29
N GLY A 42 28.23 21.26 44.09
CA GLY A 42 29.16 22.28 43.55
C GLY A 42 30.60 21.83 43.25
N ARG A 43 30.89 20.53 43.23
CA ARG A 43 32.20 19.96 42.88
C ARG A 43 32.15 19.22 41.54
N LEU A 44 31.97 19.94 40.46
CA LEU A 44 32.26 19.41 39.12
C LEU A 44 33.79 19.40 38.92
N SER A 45 34.44 18.35 39.40
CA SER A 45 35.84 18.09 39.18
C SER A 45 36.10 17.57 37.76
N LEU A 46 37.37 17.69 37.31
CA LEU A 46 37.89 17.10 36.05
C LEU A 46 37.46 15.66 35.82
N GLN A 47 37.06 14.93 36.88
CA GLN A 47 36.57 13.57 36.87
C GLN A 47 35.22 13.39 36.15
N VAL A 48 34.31 14.36 36.16
CA VAL A 48 33.01 14.27 35.44
C VAL A 48 33.21 14.44 33.94
N ILE A 49 34.13 15.31 33.54
CA ILE A 49 34.52 15.46 32.13
C ILE A 49 35.24 14.19 31.65
N ALA A 50 36.11 13.63 32.49
CA ALA A 50 36.78 12.37 32.18
C ALA A 50 35.80 11.19 32.11
N THR A 51 34.78 11.09 32.98
CA THR A 51 33.73 10.05 32.91
C THR A 51 32.80 10.24 31.73
N LEU A 52 32.46 11.46 31.34
CA LEU A 52 31.71 11.74 30.11
C LEU A 52 32.53 11.42 28.85
N LEU A 53 33.84 11.75 28.84
CA LEU A 53 34.73 11.37 27.75
C LEU A 53 34.96 9.85 27.69
N VAL A 54 35.07 9.17 28.82
CA VAL A 54 35.12 7.70 28.88
C VAL A 54 33.78 7.07 28.47
N ALA A 55 32.64 7.67 28.82
CA ALA A 55 31.33 7.21 28.36
C ALA A 55 31.12 7.45 26.85
N LEU A 56 31.67 8.54 26.28
CA LEU A 56 31.70 8.79 24.84
C LEU A 56 32.66 7.85 24.10
N LEU A 57 33.76 7.43 24.73
CA LEU A 57 34.66 6.39 24.18
C LEU A 57 34.07 4.97 24.26
N HIS A 58 33.06 4.76 25.11
CA HIS A 58 32.27 3.51 25.21
C HIS A 58 30.96 3.58 24.45
N ILE A 59 30.78 4.51 23.49
CA ILE A 59 29.74 4.37 22.47
C ILE A 59 30.03 3.02 21.80
N PRO A 60 29.12 2.03 21.94
CA PRO A 60 29.30 0.78 21.23
C PRO A 60 29.51 1.17 19.78
N ARG A 61 30.68 0.84 19.22
CA ARG A 61 30.93 0.96 17.79
C ARG A 61 29.67 0.44 17.13
N CYS A 62 28.97 1.32 16.46
CA CYS A 62 27.87 0.92 15.62
C CYS A 62 28.50 -0.14 14.71
N PHE A 63 28.24 -1.41 15.00
CA PHE A 63 28.70 -2.48 14.14
C PHE A 63 28.10 -2.12 12.79
N ALA A 64 28.96 -1.64 11.89
CA ALA A 64 28.61 -1.52 10.50
C ALA A 64 27.95 -2.85 10.15
N GLN A 65 26.70 -2.81 9.72
CA GLN A 65 26.00 -4.03 9.31
C GLN A 65 26.97 -4.75 8.38
N ASN A 66 27.35 -6.00 8.75
CA ASN A 66 28.27 -6.75 7.95
C ASN A 66 27.65 -6.93 6.58
N LEU A 67 28.06 -6.10 5.63
CA LEU A 67 27.70 -6.24 4.23
C LEU A 67 28.31 -7.56 3.74
N PRO A 68 27.66 -8.27 2.81
CA PRO A 68 28.26 -9.43 2.19
C PRO A 68 29.61 -9.05 1.58
N ALA A 69 30.60 -9.92 1.72
CA ALA A 69 31.98 -9.67 1.27
C ALA A 69 32.06 -9.48 -0.25
N THR A 70 31.11 -10.04 -1.02
CA THR A 70 31.03 -10.02 -2.48
C THR A 70 29.56 -10.05 -2.92
N ALA A 71 29.28 -9.53 -4.11
CA ALA A 71 27.92 -9.44 -4.66
C ALA A 71 27.27 -10.82 -4.97
N ASP A 72 28.07 -11.87 -5.07
CA ASP A 72 27.63 -13.24 -5.32
C ASP A 72 27.21 -14.01 -4.06
N LYS A 73 27.44 -13.43 -2.87
CA LYS A 73 27.06 -14.07 -1.60
C LYS A 73 25.79 -13.45 -1.03
N PRO A 74 24.74 -14.25 -0.79
CA PRO A 74 23.53 -13.75 -0.12
C PRO A 74 23.86 -13.23 1.28
N TRP A 75 23.23 -12.13 1.66
CA TRP A 75 23.39 -11.55 2.98
C TRP A 75 22.49 -12.26 4.00
N TYR A 76 23.09 -12.81 5.04
CA TYR A 76 22.37 -13.40 6.16
C TYR A 76 22.63 -12.59 7.43
N SER A 77 21.59 -11.98 7.96
CA SER A 77 21.67 -11.29 9.25
C SER A 77 21.56 -12.28 10.40
N THR A 78 22.38 -12.10 11.43
CA THR A 78 22.20 -12.83 12.71
C THR A 78 20.84 -12.55 13.35
N GLN A 79 20.17 -11.46 12.95
CA GLN A 79 18.84 -11.10 13.42
C GLN A 79 17.70 -11.61 12.51
N GLN A 80 18.01 -12.31 11.41
CA GLN A 80 17.00 -12.79 10.45
C GLN A 80 15.91 -13.61 11.11
N ASN A 81 16.28 -14.50 12.05
CA ASN A 81 15.32 -15.29 12.81
C ASN A 81 14.40 -14.44 13.71
N GLN A 82 14.84 -13.26 14.16
CA GLN A 82 13.99 -12.34 14.92
C GLN A 82 12.96 -11.65 14.01
N PHE A 83 13.34 -11.33 12.77
CA PHE A 83 12.41 -10.80 11.77
C PHE A 83 11.39 -11.86 11.35
N ALA A 84 11.84 -13.11 11.09
CA ALA A 84 10.95 -14.22 10.75
C ALA A 84 9.89 -14.47 11.85
N ARG A 85 10.29 -14.49 13.13
CA ARG A 85 9.35 -14.62 14.26
C ARG A 85 8.38 -13.44 14.41
N ARG A 86 8.71 -12.28 13.86
CA ARG A 86 7.77 -11.14 13.82
C ARG A 86 6.68 -11.34 12.80
N ILE A 87 6.98 -11.96 11.66
CA ILE A 87 5.99 -12.26 10.61
C ILE A 87 4.90 -13.18 11.18
N GLU A 88 5.26 -14.18 11.99
CA GLU A 88 4.32 -15.11 12.64
C GLU A 88 3.32 -14.42 13.59
N LYS A 89 3.63 -13.20 14.06
CA LYS A 89 2.76 -12.44 14.98
C LYS A 89 1.70 -11.61 14.27
N TYR A 90 1.78 -11.46 12.94
CA TYR A 90 0.75 -10.73 12.21
C TYR A 90 -0.47 -11.64 12.03
N PRO A 91 -1.65 -11.25 12.53
CA PRO A 91 -2.85 -12.07 12.42
C PRO A 91 -3.23 -12.21 10.96
N GLU A 92 -3.43 -13.45 10.53
CA GLU A 92 -4.03 -13.72 9.23
C GLU A 92 -5.49 -13.28 9.24
N PRO A 93 -6.01 -12.73 8.13
CA PRO A 93 -7.43 -12.44 8.01
C PRO A 93 -8.24 -13.71 8.22
N THR A 94 -9.14 -13.72 9.20
CA THR A 94 -10.01 -14.85 9.46
C THR A 94 -11.29 -14.67 8.65
N TYR A 95 -11.47 -15.46 7.61
CA TYR A 95 -12.69 -15.49 6.82
C TYR A 95 -13.54 -16.68 7.24
N THR A 96 -14.83 -16.44 7.42
CA THR A 96 -15.81 -17.51 7.62
C THR A 96 -16.45 -17.80 6.28
N PHE A 97 -15.98 -18.86 5.60
CA PHE A 97 -16.63 -19.40 4.41
C PHE A 97 -17.62 -20.50 4.81
N GLU A 98 -18.79 -20.47 4.22
CA GLU A 98 -19.76 -21.55 4.37
C GLU A 98 -19.34 -22.72 3.47
N PRO A 99 -19.03 -23.91 4.03
CA PRO A 99 -18.66 -25.07 3.22
C PRO A 99 -19.80 -25.47 2.27
N GLY A 100 -19.46 -25.61 0.99
CA GLY A 100 -20.42 -26.06 -0.02
C GLY A 100 -21.31 -24.98 -0.61
N LYS A 101 -21.20 -23.73 -0.17
CA LYS A 101 -21.92 -22.62 -0.79
C LYS A 101 -21.28 -22.23 -2.13
N THR A 102 -22.11 -22.06 -3.15
CA THR A 102 -21.73 -21.45 -4.43
C THR A 102 -21.82 -19.93 -4.29
N TYR A 103 -20.74 -19.23 -4.58
CA TYR A 103 -20.66 -17.77 -4.44
C TYR A 103 -20.85 -17.08 -5.79
N THR A 104 -21.64 -16.01 -5.77
CA THR A 104 -21.78 -15.10 -6.91
C THR A 104 -20.61 -14.12 -6.96
N LEU A 105 -20.35 -13.53 -8.14
CA LEU A 105 -19.33 -12.48 -8.28
C LEU A 105 -19.55 -11.32 -7.30
N ALA A 106 -20.79 -10.86 -7.12
CA ALA A 106 -21.12 -9.74 -6.25
C ALA A 106 -20.77 -10.04 -4.78
N GLU A 107 -21.08 -11.25 -4.29
CA GLU A 107 -20.72 -11.67 -2.92
C GLU A 107 -19.21 -11.71 -2.71
N LEU A 108 -18.44 -12.18 -3.70
CA LEU A 108 -16.98 -12.27 -3.62
C LEU A 108 -16.33 -10.88 -3.65
N VAL A 109 -16.86 -9.97 -4.47
CA VAL A 109 -16.40 -8.56 -4.51
C VAL A 109 -16.68 -7.87 -3.18
N ASP A 110 -17.89 -7.97 -2.62
CA ASP A 110 -18.24 -7.37 -1.33
C ASP A 110 -17.34 -7.90 -0.20
N LEU A 111 -17.04 -9.18 -0.21
CA LEU A 111 -16.16 -9.80 0.75
C LEU A 111 -14.70 -9.29 0.61
N ALA A 112 -14.20 -9.17 -0.62
CA ALA A 112 -12.88 -8.66 -0.90
C ALA A 112 -12.72 -7.18 -0.49
N GLU A 113 -13.69 -6.33 -0.83
CA GLU A 113 -13.65 -4.91 -0.45
C GLU A 113 -13.54 -4.69 1.05
N ARG A 114 -14.22 -5.54 1.84
CA ARG A 114 -14.19 -5.44 3.32
C ARG A 114 -12.88 -5.90 3.93
N GLN A 115 -12.16 -6.82 3.31
CA GLN A 115 -11.09 -7.57 3.98
C GLN A 115 -9.76 -7.57 3.24
N ASN A 116 -9.69 -7.12 1.99
CA ASN A 116 -8.46 -7.11 1.21
C ASN A 116 -7.38 -6.25 1.90
N PRO A 117 -6.15 -6.77 2.07
CA PRO A 117 -5.05 -6.02 2.67
C PRO A 117 -4.71 -4.70 1.93
N ASP A 118 -4.83 -4.67 0.59
CA ASP A 118 -4.48 -3.50 -0.21
C ASP A 118 -5.45 -2.33 0.03
N THR A 119 -6.75 -2.61 0.15
CA THR A 119 -7.74 -1.58 0.53
C THR A 119 -7.48 -1.05 1.94
N ARG A 120 -7.06 -1.92 2.87
CA ARG A 120 -6.69 -1.51 4.22
C ARG A 120 -5.43 -0.64 4.23
N VAL A 121 -4.41 -0.97 3.42
CA VAL A 121 -3.20 -0.14 3.26
C VAL A 121 -3.57 1.23 2.71
N ALA A 122 -4.36 1.30 1.64
CA ALA A 122 -4.80 2.55 1.04
C ALA A 122 -5.61 3.42 2.02
N TRP A 123 -6.50 2.81 2.80
CA TRP A 123 -7.24 3.49 3.86
C TRP A 123 -6.33 4.05 4.96
N GLN A 124 -5.32 3.28 5.42
CA GLN A 124 -4.38 3.78 6.42
C GLN A 124 -3.52 4.91 5.88
N ASN A 125 -3.17 4.89 4.58
CA ASN A 125 -2.47 6.00 3.93
C ASN A 125 -3.35 7.26 3.90
N ALA A 126 -4.63 7.15 3.52
CA ALA A 126 -5.56 8.27 3.56
C ALA A 126 -5.72 8.84 4.99
N LYS A 127 -5.80 7.94 6.00
CA LYS A 127 -5.81 8.35 7.41
C LYS A 127 -4.52 9.05 7.82
N ALA A 128 -3.36 8.58 7.39
CA ALA A 128 -2.07 9.23 7.67
C ALA A 128 -2.02 10.66 7.10
N HIS A 129 -2.54 10.89 5.89
CA HIS A 129 -2.65 12.23 5.30
C HIS A 129 -3.68 13.11 6.03
N ALA A 130 -4.76 12.52 6.57
CA ALA A 130 -5.70 13.26 7.43
C ALA A 130 -5.03 13.75 8.72
N GLU A 131 -4.22 12.91 9.35
CA GLU A 131 -3.44 13.29 10.54
C GLU A 131 -2.32 14.30 10.17
N ALA A 132 -1.68 14.17 8.99
CA ALA A 132 -0.71 15.14 8.51
C ALA A 132 -1.33 16.53 8.31
N LEU A 133 -2.57 16.60 7.82
CA LEU A 133 -3.31 17.86 7.79
C LEU A 133 -3.56 18.41 9.21
N GLY A 134 -3.82 17.53 10.18
CA GLY A 134 -3.90 17.92 11.61
C GLY A 134 -2.59 18.53 12.11
N VAL A 135 -1.46 17.91 11.77
CA VAL A 135 -0.10 18.44 12.09
C VAL A 135 0.13 19.80 11.42
N ALA A 136 -0.22 19.96 10.15
CA ALA A 136 -0.09 21.26 9.47
C ALA A 136 -0.93 22.35 10.16
N LYS A 137 -2.18 22.03 10.56
CA LYS A 137 -3.07 22.94 11.30
C LYS A 137 -2.56 23.27 12.70
N ALA A 138 -1.75 22.40 13.33
CA ALA A 138 -1.16 22.67 14.64
C ALA A 138 -0.27 23.93 14.63
N SER A 139 0.30 24.30 13.48
CA SER A 139 1.06 25.54 13.30
C SER A 139 0.25 26.82 13.55
N LEU A 140 -1.10 26.73 13.58
CA LEU A 140 -1.97 27.85 13.93
C LEU A 140 -2.06 28.12 15.44
N PHE A 141 -1.54 27.22 16.28
CA PHE A 141 -1.59 27.33 17.72
C PHE A 141 -0.21 27.59 18.32
N PRO A 142 -0.14 28.20 19.52
CA PRO A 142 1.13 28.36 20.23
C PRO A 142 1.68 27.00 20.69
N THR A 143 3.00 26.89 20.74
CA THR A 143 3.70 25.77 21.38
C THR A 143 4.12 26.16 22.79
N ILE A 144 3.92 25.28 23.75
CA ILE A 144 4.35 25.45 25.15
C ILE A 144 5.30 24.29 25.48
N ALA A 145 6.51 24.63 25.88
CA ALA A 145 7.55 23.66 26.24
C ALA A 145 8.08 23.93 27.65
N ALA A 146 8.24 22.89 28.45
CA ALA A 146 8.99 22.95 29.68
C ALA A 146 10.47 22.64 29.38
N VAL A 147 11.37 23.56 29.72
CA VAL A 147 12.80 23.42 29.48
C VAL A 147 13.53 23.58 30.81
N ALA A 148 14.49 22.69 31.11
CA ALA A 148 15.36 22.83 32.25
C ALA A 148 16.82 22.92 31.74
N LEU A 149 17.43 24.06 31.91
CA LEU A 149 18.83 24.28 31.58
C LEU A 149 19.67 24.09 32.85
N ALA A 150 20.68 23.24 32.77
CA ALA A 150 21.73 23.13 33.78
C ALA A 150 23.07 23.31 33.07
N SER A 151 23.80 24.34 33.45
CA SER A 151 25.08 24.65 32.82
C SER A 151 26.09 25.15 33.87
N THR A 152 27.36 24.92 33.61
CA THR A 152 28.44 25.49 34.38
C THR A 152 29.56 25.87 33.42
N TRP A 153 30.12 27.05 33.65
CA TRP A 153 31.23 27.53 32.86
C TRP A 153 32.24 28.29 33.75
N ARG A 154 33.49 28.31 33.34
CA ARG A 154 34.55 29.06 33.99
C ARG A 154 35.22 29.97 32.96
N TYR A 155 35.35 31.21 33.31
CA TYR A 155 36.04 32.21 32.50
C TYR A 155 36.91 33.10 33.35
N GLY A 156 37.94 33.72 32.75
CA GLY A 156 38.77 34.74 33.39
C GLY A 156 38.24 36.12 33.05
N THR A 157 38.10 36.97 34.05
CA THR A 157 37.74 38.38 33.90
C THR A 157 38.86 39.25 34.46
N LEU A 158 39.18 40.31 33.76
CA LEU A 158 40.14 41.31 34.25
C LEU A 158 39.42 42.26 35.22
N ILE A 159 39.75 42.18 36.49
CA ILE A 159 39.21 43.05 37.56
C ILE A 159 40.40 43.70 38.28
N ASP A 160 40.38 45.01 38.42
CA ASP A 160 41.44 45.83 39.10
C ASP A 160 42.87 45.52 38.62
N GLY A 161 43.04 45.28 37.30
CA GLY A 161 44.34 44.99 36.70
C GLY A 161 44.83 43.54 36.86
N GLY A 162 44.08 42.63 37.50
CA GLY A 162 44.40 41.23 37.69
C GLY A 162 43.43 40.28 37.04
N TRP A 163 43.89 39.13 36.51
CA TRP A 163 43.06 38.08 36.04
C TRP A 163 42.45 37.31 37.22
N GLN A 164 41.09 37.34 37.31
CA GLN A 164 40.36 36.55 38.29
C GLN A 164 39.55 35.50 37.55
N ARG A 165 39.62 34.24 37.97
CA ARG A 165 38.81 33.15 37.45
C ARG A 165 37.45 33.15 38.14
N GLN A 166 36.41 33.13 37.34
CA GLN A 166 35.05 33.04 37.82
C GLN A 166 34.41 31.75 37.31
N THR A 167 33.85 30.96 38.21
CA THR A 167 33.00 29.80 37.88
C THR A 167 31.55 30.19 38.12
N VAL A 168 30.71 30.00 37.11
CA VAL A 168 29.28 30.24 37.20
C VAL A 168 28.56 28.94 36.87
N GLY A 169 27.68 28.51 37.75
CA GLY A 169 26.73 27.46 37.51
C GLY A 169 25.32 28.05 37.40
N LEU A 170 24.52 27.56 36.51
CA LEU A 170 23.14 27.99 36.29
C LEU A 170 22.21 26.77 36.21
N PHE A 171 21.14 26.81 36.99
CA PHE A 171 20.02 25.91 36.86
C PHE A 171 18.76 26.74 36.65
N GLN A 172 18.09 26.54 35.50
CA GLN A 172 17.00 27.39 35.07
C GLN A 172 15.87 26.54 34.47
N PRO A 173 14.93 26.08 35.26
CA PRO A 173 13.67 25.52 34.78
C PRO A 173 12.73 26.63 34.28
N THR A 174 12.26 26.55 33.05
CA THR A 174 11.39 27.55 32.41
C THR A 174 10.24 26.90 31.65
N LEU A 175 9.13 27.61 31.53
CA LEU A 175 8.08 27.37 30.54
C LEU A 175 8.28 28.36 29.40
N ASN A 176 8.43 27.84 28.18
CA ASN A 176 8.61 28.64 26.98
C ASN A 176 7.31 28.53 26.15
N LEU A 177 6.86 29.68 25.67
CA LEU A 177 5.72 29.77 24.73
C LEU A 177 6.23 30.41 23.46
N ASP A 178 6.01 29.75 22.32
CA ASP A 178 6.34 30.27 21.01
C ASP A 178 5.08 30.26 20.13
N TYR A 179 4.80 31.39 19.49
CA TYR A 179 3.64 31.57 18.63
C TYR A 179 3.97 32.41 17.40
N LEU A 180 3.78 31.85 16.22
CA LEU A 180 3.86 32.58 14.97
C LEU A 180 2.54 33.32 14.74
N ILE A 181 2.53 34.66 14.94
CA ILE A 181 1.30 35.47 14.82
C ILE A 181 0.92 35.60 13.35
N PHE A 182 1.89 36.01 12.50
CA PHE A 182 1.64 36.30 11.11
C PHE A 182 2.84 35.98 10.21
N ASP A 183 2.59 35.40 9.02
CA ASP A 183 3.61 34.94 8.08
C ASP A 183 3.21 35.16 6.61
N PHE A 184 2.29 36.06 6.33
CA PHE A 184 1.83 36.42 4.97
C PHE A 184 1.41 35.24 4.10
N GLY A 185 0.85 34.20 4.70
CA GLY A 185 0.28 33.08 3.98
C GLY A 185 1.12 31.79 3.98
N GLY A 186 2.31 31.77 4.56
CA GLY A 186 3.15 30.58 4.61
C GLY A 186 2.42 29.37 5.21
N ARG A 187 1.84 29.53 6.42
CA ARG A 187 1.05 28.48 7.07
C ARG A 187 -0.21 28.10 6.29
N SER A 188 -0.88 29.07 5.69
CA SER A 188 -2.06 28.80 4.89
C SER A 188 -1.72 28.02 3.62
N GLY A 189 -0.58 28.30 2.98
CA GLY A 189 -0.02 27.52 1.88
C GLY A 189 0.28 26.08 2.29
N ALA A 190 1.03 25.89 3.38
CA ALA A 190 1.35 24.57 3.92
C ALA A 190 0.09 23.75 4.30
N ILE A 191 -0.92 24.38 4.91
CA ILE A 191 -2.21 23.73 5.22
C ILE A 191 -2.97 23.38 3.94
N ALA A 192 -2.96 24.26 2.93
CA ALA A 192 -3.61 24.01 1.64
C ALA A 192 -2.93 22.87 0.89
N ALA A 193 -1.59 22.78 0.93
CA ALA A 193 -0.82 21.66 0.37
C ALA A 193 -1.20 20.34 1.08
N ALA A 194 -1.14 20.28 2.41
CA ALA A 194 -1.51 19.10 3.18
C ALA A 194 -2.99 18.69 2.96
N LYS A 195 -3.89 19.65 2.71
CA LYS A 195 -5.27 19.36 2.33
C LYS A 195 -5.39 18.77 0.92
N ALA A 196 -4.59 19.24 -0.03
CA ALA A 196 -4.54 18.68 -1.37
C ALA A 196 -3.96 17.26 -1.36
N ASP A 197 -2.92 17.01 -0.57
CA ASP A 197 -2.34 15.68 -0.36
C ASP A 197 -3.37 14.70 0.26
N LEU A 198 -4.24 15.18 1.17
CA LEU A 198 -5.35 14.38 1.69
C LEU A 198 -6.36 14.03 0.58
N PHE A 199 -6.68 14.94 -0.33
CA PHE A 199 -7.55 14.64 -1.47
C PHE A 199 -6.90 13.63 -2.41
N GLU A 200 -5.62 13.78 -2.71
CA GLU A 200 -4.83 12.81 -3.47
C GLU A 200 -4.96 11.41 -2.86
N ALA A 201 -4.68 11.27 -1.57
CA ALA A 201 -4.75 9.99 -0.87
C ALA A 201 -6.17 9.39 -0.84
N ASN A 202 -7.22 10.22 -0.76
CA ASN A 202 -8.60 9.76 -0.83
C ASN A 202 -8.97 9.26 -2.24
N PHE A 203 -8.49 9.93 -3.30
CA PHE A 203 -8.70 9.47 -4.68
C PHE A 203 -7.90 8.19 -4.95
N ALA A 204 -6.67 8.09 -4.46
CA ALA A 204 -5.88 6.86 -4.51
C ALA A 204 -6.57 5.69 -3.77
N PHE A 205 -7.24 5.95 -2.64
CA PHE A 205 -8.06 4.95 -1.94
C PHE A 205 -9.23 4.48 -2.81
N ASN A 206 -9.95 5.38 -3.46
CA ASN A 206 -11.03 5.02 -4.39
C ASN A 206 -10.49 4.22 -5.60
N ASP A 207 -9.33 4.59 -6.13
CA ASP A 207 -8.69 3.86 -7.23
C ASP A 207 -8.26 2.45 -6.80
N MET A 208 -7.83 2.28 -5.53
CA MET A 208 -7.54 0.96 -4.98
C MET A 208 -8.79 0.07 -4.90
N HIS A 209 -9.94 0.60 -4.48
CA HIS A 209 -11.21 -0.13 -4.54
C HIS A 209 -11.51 -0.61 -5.96
N ARG A 210 -11.42 0.28 -6.96
CA ARG A 210 -11.61 -0.05 -8.38
C ARG A 210 -10.68 -1.18 -8.82
N LYS A 211 -9.41 -1.12 -8.44
CA LYS A 211 -8.40 -2.15 -8.75
C LYS A 211 -8.73 -3.49 -8.11
N VAL A 212 -9.11 -3.51 -6.84
CA VAL A 212 -9.47 -4.74 -6.12
C VAL A 212 -10.72 -5.39 -6.72
N ILE A 213 -11.77 -4.61 -7.01
CA ILE A 213 -12.97 -5.11 -7.70
C ILE A 213 -12.59 -5.78 -9.03
N TYR A 214 -11.75 -5.10 -9.82
CA TYR A 214 -11.31 -5.64 -11.11
C TYR A 214 -10.46 -6.92 -10.96
N GLN A 215 -9.51 -6.94 -10.01
CA GLN A 215 -8.65 -8.11 -9.78
C GLN A 215 -9.48 -9.35 -9.39
N VAL A 216 -10.43 -9.18 -8.47
CA VAL A 216 -11.35 -10.27 -8.08
C VAL A 216 -12.21 -10.72 -9.25
N THR A 217 -12.77 -9.76 -10.00
CA THR A 217 -13.60 -10.06 -11.17
C THR A 217 -12.81 -10.79 -12.26
N ALA A 218 -11.59 -10.36 -12.55
CA ALA A 218 -10.72 -11.02 -13.51
C ALA A 218 -10.32 -12.43 -13.07
N ALA A 219 -10.03 -12.63 -11.79
CA ALA A 219 -9.74 -13.94 -11.22
C ALA A 219 -10.96 -14.86 -11.24
N TYR A 220 -12.15 -14.32 -10.95
CA TYR A 220 -13.42 -15.04 -11.04
C TYR A 220 -13.67 -15.57 -12.44
N TYR A 221 -13.52 -14.73 -13.49
CA TYR A 221 -13.72 -15.18 -14.86
C TYR A 221 -12.65 -16.16 -15.35
N ARG A 222 -11.41 -16.06 -14.84
CA ARG A 222 -10.38 -17.09 -15.07
C ARG A 222 -10.77 -18.43 -14.47
N LEU A 223 -11.27 -18.43 -13.23
CA LEU A 223 -11.77 -19.67 -12.60
C LEU A 223 -12.97 -20.24 -13.36
N LEU A 224 -13.90 -19.38 -13.77
CA LEU A 224 -15.07 -19.78 -14.56
C LEU A 224 -14.68 -20.44 -15.88
N ASN A 225 -13.68 -19.87 -16.58
CA ASN A 225 -13.09 -20.48 -17.77
C ASN A 225 -12.48 -21.85 -17.44
N ALA A 226 -11.68 -21.96 -16.40
CA ALA A 226 -11.02 -23.21 -16.04
C ALA A 226 -12.02 -24.32 -15.64
N VAL A 227 -13.10 -23.96 -14.94
CA VAL A 227 -14.23 -24.88 -14.65
C VAL A 227 -14.89 -25.37 -15.95
N GLY A 228 -15.17 -24.46 -16.88
CA GLY A 228 -15.74 -24.82 -18.18
C GLY A 228 -14.80 -25.69 -19.01
N GLN A 229 -13.50 -25.42 -19.01
CA GLN A 229 -12.49 -26.24 -19.68
C GLN A 229 -12.41 -27.66 -19.09
N GLU A 230 -12.45 -27.79 -17.76
CA GLU A 230 -12.51 -29.11 -17.12
C GLU A 230 -13.76 -29.88 -17.56
N GLN A 231 -14.93 -29.24 -17.64
CA GLN A 231 -16.15 -29.87 -18.09
C GLN A 231 -16.06 -30.31 -19.57
N ALA A 232 -15.51 -29.46 -20.45
CA ALA A 232 -15.29 -29.78 -21.85
C ALA A 232 -14.32 -30.96 -22.02
N ALA A 233 -13.20 -30.98 -21.25
CA ALA A 233 -12.25 -32.08 -21.27
C ALA A 233 -12.87 -33.41 -20.77
N LYS A 234 -13.69 -33.36 -19.71
CA LYS A 234 -14.45 -34.55 -19.23
C LYS A 234 -15.38 -35.09 -20.29
N ALA A 235 -16.11 -34.24 -21.01
CA ALA A 235 -16.98 -34.64 -22.09
C ALA A 235 -16.18 -35.23 -23.26
N THR A 236 -15.01 -34.68 -23.58
CA THR A 236 -14.13 -35.23 -24.60
C THR A 236 -13.59 -36.60 -24.22
N LEU A 237 -13.11 -36.80 -23.01
CA LEU A 237 -12.63 -38.10 -22.52
C LEU A 237 -13.76 -39.15 -22.53
N ALA A 238 -14.98 -38.77 -22.14
CA ALA A 238 -16.12 -39.70 -22.21
C ALA A 238 -16.43 -40.12 -23.64
N THR A 239 -16.32 -39.19 -24.60
CA THR A 239 -16.49 -39.48 -26.04
C THR A 239 -15.38 -40.42 -26.53
N ALA A 240 -14.11 -40.13 -26.27
CA ALA A 240 -12.95 -40.92 -26.66
C ALA A 240 -13.04 -42.36 -26.15
N ARG A 241 -13.39 -42.54 -24.87
CA ARG A 241 -13.60 -43.86 -24.27
C ARG A 241 -14.74 -44.66 -24.93
N THR A 242 -15.74 -43.99 -25.47
CA THR A 242 -16.80 -44.66 -26.19
C THR A 242 -16.30 -45.15 -27.55
N VAL A 243 -15.58 -44.31 -28.30
CA VAL A 243 -14.94 -44.67 -29.58
C VAL A 243 -13.93 -45.81 -29.40
N GLU A 244 -13.12 -45.79 -28.34
CA GLU A 244 -12.18 -46.86 -28.03
C GLU A 244 -12.89 -48.20 -27.81
N ARG A 245 -13.90 -48.25 -26.94
CA ARG A 245 -14.68 -49.47 -26.69
C ARG A 245 -15.36 -49.99 -27.94
N ASP A 246 -15.87 -49.10 -28.80
CA ASP A 246 -16.52 -49.49 -30.06
C ASP A 246 -15.49 -50.07 -31.06
N ALA A 247 -14.26 -49.50 -31.11
CA ALA A 247 -13.17 -50.02 -31.92
C ALA A 247 -12.68 -51.39 -31.42
N GLU A 248 -12.54 -51.61 -30.11
CA GLU A 248 -12.20 -52.91 -29.51
C GLU A 248 -13.26 -53.97 -29.83
N ALA A 249 -14.53 -53.66 -29.62
CA ALA A 249 -15.62 -54.59 -29.94
C ALA A 249 -15.67 -54.98 -31.43
N ARG A 250 -15.38 -54.03 -32.32
CA ARG A 250 -15.29 -54.30 -33.76
C ARG A 250 -14.06 -55.16 -34.13
N LEU A 251 -12.91 -54.98 -33.45
CA LEU A 251 -11.73 -55.83 -33.62
C LEU A 251 -12.06 -57.27 -33.24
N ASP A 252 -12.73 -57.50 -32.10
CA ASP A 252 -13.16 -58.83 -31.65
C ASP A 252 -14.07 -59.54 -32.64
N HIS A 253 -14.83 -58.78 -33.42
CA HIS A 253 -15.69 -59.30 -34.50
C HIS A 253 -15.00 -59.30 -35.89
N GLY A 254 -13.70 -58.95 -35.98
CA GLY A 254 -12.96 -58.91 -37.23
C GLY A 254 -13.34 -57.76 -38.18
N LEU A 255 -14.07 -56.74 -37.67
CA LEU A 255 -14.57 -55.57 -38.42
C LEU A 255 -13.65 -54.32 -38.28
N ALA A 256 -12.62 -54.37 -37.44
CA ALA A 256 -11.60 -53.33 -37.28
C ALA A 256 -10.21 -53.99 -37.27
N THR A 257 -9.16 -53.15 -37.39
CA THR A 257 -7.77 -53.60 -37.35
C THR A 257 -7.10 -53.23 -36.03
N THR A 258 -6.01 -53.90 -35.68
CA THR A 258 -5.22 -53.54 -34.49
C THR A 258 -4.73 -52.06 -34.51
N PRO A 259 -4.27 -51.48 -35.65
CA PRO A 259 -3.95 -50.07 -35.73
C PRO A 259 -5.14 -49.15 -35.39
N ASP A 260 -6.37 -49.51 -35.73
CA ASP A 260 -7.55 -48.71 -35.39
C ASP A 260 -7.74 -48.62 -33.88
N VAL A 261 -7.62 -49.76 -33.17
CA VAL A 261 -7.72 -49.78 -31.70
C VAL A 261 -6.60 -48.98 -31.06
N LEU A 262 -5.36 -49.09 -31.54
CA LEU A 262 -4.22 -48.32 -31.02
C LEU A 262 -4.40 -46.80 -31.23
N GLU A 263 -5.00 -46.39 -32.37
CA GLU A 263 -5.31 -44.96 -32.60
C GLU A 263 -6.41 -44.45 -31.62
N ALA A 264 -7.44 -45.26 -31.37
CA ALA A 264 -8.49 -44.93 -30.38
C ALA A 264 -7.92 -44.85 -28.97
N GLN A 265 -7.05 -45.79 -28.59
CA GLN A 265 -6.35 -45.77 -27.29
C GLN A 265 -5.45 -44.54 -27.16
N ALA A 266 -4.74 -44.16 -28.21
CA ALA A 266 -3.93 -42.94 -28.21
C ALA A 266 -4.79 -41.68 -28.05
N ALA A 267 -5.98 -41.63 -28.69
CA ALA A 267 -6.92 -40.52 -28.56
C ALA A 267 -7.49 -40.44 -27.11
N THR A 268 -7.82 -41.57 -26.50
CA THR A 268 -8.28 -41.64 -25.09
C THR A 268 -7.17 -41.17 -24.12
N ALA A 269 -5.93 -41.63 -24.32
CA ALA A 269 -4.80 -41.22 -23.51
C ALA A 269 -4.53 -39.70 -23.62
N GLN A 270 -4.65 -39.14 -24.84
CA GLN A 270 -4.53 -37.69 -25.04
C GLN A 270 -5.66 -36.93 -24.32
N ALA A 271 -6.90 -37.41 -24.41
CA ALA A 271 -8.03 -36.77 -23.73
C ALA A 271 -7.92 -36.84 -22.19
N ASP A 272 -7.34 -37.92 -21.64
CA ASP A 272 -7.08 -38.00 -20.19
C ASP A 272 -5.95 -37.02 -19.77
N TYR A 273 -4.89 -36.93 -20.57
CA TYR A 273 -3.82 -35.95 -20.34
C TYR A 273 -4.38 -34.50 -20.33
N ASP A 274 -5.23 -34.17 -21.29
CA ASP A 274 -5.86 -32.84 -21.38
C ASP A 274 -6.78 -32.58 -20.18
N LEU A 275 -7.50 -33.59 -19.70
CA LEU A 275 -8.31 -33.48 -18.48
C LEU A 275 -7.46 -33.23 -17.25
N GLN A 276 -6.35 -33.93 -17.07
CA GLN A 276 -5.44 -33.68 -15.93
C GLN A 276 -4.86 -32.26 -15.97
N SER A 277 -4.52 -31.78 -17.16
CA SER A 277 -4.09 -30.39 -17.38
C SER A 277 -5.17 -29.39 -16.99
N ALA A 278 -6.41 -29.62 -17.39
CA ALA A 278 -7.57 -28.75 -17.06
C ALA A 278 -7.87 -28.75 -15.55
N ILE A 279 -7.75 -29.88 -14.86
CA ILE A 279 -7.89 -29.98 -13.40
C ILE A 279 -6.81 -29.14 -12.70
N GLY A 280 -5.57 -29.24 -13.16
CA GLY A 280 -4.46 -28.42 -12.62
C GLY A 280 -4.69 -26.93 -12.82
N ALA A 281 -5.12 -26.54 -14.03
CA ALA A 281 -5.44 -25.13 -14.34
C ALA A 281 -6.58 -24.59 -13.46
N LYS A 282 -7.62 -25.40 -13.19
CA LYS A 282 -8.69 -25.03 -12.26
C LYS A 282 -8.19 -24.81 -10.83
N GLN A 283 -7.30 -25.69 -10.35
CA GLN A 283 -6.71 -25.53 -9.00
C GLN A 283 -5.92 -24.24 -8.89
N ILE A 284 -5.11 -23.91 -9.91
CA ILE A 284 -4.36 -22.64 -9.96
C ILE A 284 -5.32 -21.45 -9.99
N ALA A 285 -6.33 -21.47 -10.85
CA ALA A 285 -7.29 -20.37 -10.96
C ALA A 285 -8.11 -20.16 -9.66
N ASN A 286 -8.41 -21.24 -8.93
CA ASN A 286 -9.06 -21.18 -7.62
C ASN A 286 -8.11 -20.52 -6.59
N GLY A 287 -6.84 -20.87 -6.60
CA GLY A 287 -5.81 -20.22 -5.78
C GLY A 287 -5.64 -18.73 -6.11
N ASP A 288 -5.67 -18.37 -7.39
CA ASP A 288 -5.60 -16.98 -7.86
C ASP A 288 -6.80 -16.15 -7.37
N LEU A 289 -8.01 -16.71 -7.42
CA LEU A 289 -9.20 -16.06 -6.89
C LEU A 289 -9.09 -15.88 -5.37
N ALA A 290 -8.69 -16.91 -4.65
CA ALA A 290 -8.50 -16.82 -3.21
C ALA A 290 -7.48 -15.72 -2.85
N THR A 291 -6.33 -15.67 -3.53
CA THR A 291 -5.29 -14.66 -3.26
C THR A 291 -5.72 -13.24 -3.65
N SER A 292 -6.49 -13.07 -4.73
CA SER A 292 -7.04 -11.74 -5.10
C SER A 292 -7.97 -11.17 -4.03
N MET A 293 -8.58 -12.04 -3.23
CA MET A 293 -9.41 -11.66 -2.07
C MET A 293 -8.60 -11.52 -0.77
N GLY A 294 -7.28 -11.77 -0.79
CA GLY A 294 -6.43 -11.78 0.40
C GLY A 294 -6.52 -13.08 1.22
N LEU A 295 -6.99 -14.18 0.61
CA LEU A 295 -7.09 -15.49 1.24
C LEU A 295 -5.89 -16.39 0.94
N ARG A 296 -5.75 -17.49 1.69
CA ARG A 296 -4.79 -18.54 1.37
C ARG A 296 -5.20 -19.29 0.08
N PRO A 297 -4.22 -19.64 -0.80
CA PRO A 297 -4.51 -20.30 -2.08
C PRO A 297 -5.26 -21.65 -1.95
N GLY A 298 -5.15 -22.33 -0.81
CA GLY A 298 -5.82 -23.62 -0.56
C GLY A 298 -7.32 -23.52 -0.24
N THR A 299 -7.91 -22.32 -0.23
CA THR A 299 -9.35 -22.13 0.01
C THR A 299 -10.11 -22.57 -1.23
N ASN A 300 -10.95 -23.61 -1.10
CA ASN A 300 -11.77 -24.09 -2.21
C ASN A 300 -13.05 -23.26 -2.33
N LEU A 301 -13.11 -22.43 -3.36
CA LEU A 301 -14.25 -21.57 -3.67
C LEU A 301 -15.09 -22.21 -4.78
N LEU A 302 -16.37 -22.41 -4.51
CA LEU A 302 -17.32 -22.87 -5.51
C LEU A 302 -17.97 -21.65 -6.17
N VAL A 303 -17.93 -21.59 -7.50
CA VAL A 303 -18.51 -20.52 -8.32
C VAL A 303 -19.63 -21.05 -9.20
N GLU A 304 -20.50 -20.16 -9.65
CA GLU A 304 -21.59 -20.48 -10.59
C GLU A 304 -21.05 -21.09 -11.89
N SER A 305 -21.93 -21.79 -12.64
CA SER A 305 -21.55 -22.24 -13.96
C SER A 305 -21.66 -21.11 -15.00
N ILE A 306 -20.83 -21.15 -16.04
CA ILE A 306 -20.91 -20.16 -17.12
C ILE A 306 -22.25 -20.22 -17.87
N SER A 307 -22.94 -21.38 -17.85
CA SER A 307 -24.26 -21.56 -18.43
C SER A 307 -25.34 -20.71 -17.75
N ASP A 308 -25.14 -20.36 -16.47
CA ASP A 308 -26.12 -19.67 -15.64
C ASP A 308 -25.95 -18.15 -15.71
N ILE A 309 -24.86 -17.67 -16.35
CA ILE A 309 -24.53 -16.25 -16.47
C ILE A 309 -25.03 -15.68 -17.79
N THR A 310 -25.80 -14.60 -17.72
CA THR A 310 -26.25 -13.87 -18.91
C THR A 310 -25.08 -13.13 -19.53
N ILE A 311 -24.73 -13.47 -20.77
CA ILE A 311 -23.64 -12.85 -21.52
C ILE A 311 -24.21 -11.73 -22.38
N PRO A 312 -23.68 -10.49 -22.32
CA PRO A 312 -24.09 -9.38 -23.16
C PRO A 312 -23.97 -9.73 -24.66
N GLU A 313 -24.92 -9.25 -25.48
CA GLU A 313 -24.91 -9.47 -26.93
C GLU A 313 -24.36 -8.30 -27.73
N ALA A 314 -24.32 -7.12 -27.14
CA ALA A 314 -23.85 -5.91 -27.77
C ALA A 314 -23.18 -4.95 -26.74
N LEU A 315 -22.30 -4.07 -27.24
CA LEU A 315 -21.80 -2.93 -26.49
C LEU A 315 -22.81 -1.78 -26.54
N SER A 316 -22.88 -1.00 -25.46
CA SER A 316 -23.69 0.23 -25.39
C SER A 316 -22.82 1.44 -25.69
N GLY A 317 -23.24 2.28 -26.64
CA GLY A 317 -22.53 3.51 -27.03
C GLY A 317 -21.33 3.28 -27.94
N THR A 318 -20.63 4.36 -28.24
CA THR A 318 -19.42 4.37 -29.09
C THR A 318 -18.14 4.27 -28.27
N ALA A 319 -17.02 4.05 -28.94
CA ALA A 319 -15.70 4.09 -28.29
C ALA A 319 -15.39 5.48 -27.72
N ASP A 320 -15.78 6.55 -28.44
CA ASP A 320 -15.59 7.94 -27.99
C ASP A 320 -16.40 8.22 -26.71
N ASP A 321 -17.68 7.78 -26.65
CA ASP A 321 -18.49 7.88 -25.44
C ASP A 321 -17.84 7.14 -24.24
N ALA A 322 -17.18 6.03 -24.51
CA ALA A 322 -16.47 5.28 -23.48
C ALA A 322 -15.22 6.04 -23.01
N VAL A 323 -14.47 6.67 -23.93
CA VAL A 323 -13.30 7.51 -23.58
C VAL A 323 -13.74 8.71 -22.74
N ASP A 324 -14.81 9.41 -23.13
CA ASP A 324 -15.33 10.55 -22.39
C ASP A 324 -15.71 10.14 -20.95
N ARG A 325 -16.41 9.01 -20.78
CA ARG A 325 -16.69 8.45 -19.44
C ARG A 325 -15.42 8.17 -18.66
N GLY A 326 -14.40 7.60 -19.29
CA GLY A 326 -13.12 7.32 -18.66
C GLY A 326 -12.44 8.60 -18.14
N LEU A 327 -12.49 9.67 -18.90
CA LEU A 327 -11.94 10.98 -18.52
C LEU A 327 -12.73 11.67 -17.41
N GLU A 328 -14.03 11.38 -17.27
CA GLU A 328 -14.89 11.98 -16.25
C GLU A 328 -14.88 11.25 -14.91
N GLN A 329 -14.73 9.92 -14.92
CA GLN A 329 -15.08 9.08 -13.78
C GLN A 329 -13.88 8.42 -13.08
N ARG A 330 -12.69 8.42 -13.70
CA ARG A 330 -11.53 7.73 -13.13
C ARG A 330 -10.93 8.50 -11.94
N PRO A 331 -10.80 7.84 -10.78
CA PRO A 331 -10.22 8.47 -9.58
C PRO A 331 -8.74 8.84 -9.72
N ASP A 332 -7.96 8.07 -10.50
CA ASP A 332 -6.55 8.36 -10.74
C ASP A 332 -6.32 9.69 -11.49
N LEU A 333 -7.26 10.11 -12.34
CA LEU A 333 -7.19 11.44 -12.94
C LEU A 333 -7.47 12.55 -11.92
N LEU A 334 -8.40 12.32 -10.99
CA LEU A 334 -8.68 13.26 -9.88
C LEU A 334 -7.50 13.34 -8.91
N GLU A 335 -6.76 12.24 -8.72
CA GLU A 335 -5.50 12.20 -7.98
C GLU A 335 -4.47 13.16 -8.59
N GLU A 336 -4.24 13.11 -9.93
CA GLU A 336 -3.31 14.03 -10.60
C GLU A 336 -3.75 15.49 -10.49
N VAL A 337 -5.05 15.77 -10.53
CA VAL A 337 -5.58 17.14 -10.30
C VAL A 337 -5.29 17.60 -8.86
N ALA A 338 -5.35 16.70 -7.88
CA ALA A 338 -5.01 17.03 -6.49
C ALA A 338 -3.50 17.36 -6.34
N LYS A 339 -2.61 16.67 -7.07
CA LYS A 339 -1.16 16.99 -7.13
C LYS A 339 -0.90 18.40 -7.66
N VAL A 340 -1.63 18.83 -8.69
CA VAL A 340 -1.51 20.21 -9.19
C VAL A 340 -1.93 21.21 -8.11
N ARG A 341 -3.01 20.94 -7.37
CA ARG A 341 -3.45 21.81 -6.26
C ARG A 341 -2.42 21.87 -5.12
N ALA A 342 -1.76 20.75 -4.81
CA ALA A 342 -0.67 20.73 -3.84
C ALA A 342 0.51 21.60 -4.31
N ALA A 343 0.87 21.50 -5.60
CA ALA A 343 1.92 22.31 -6.19
C ALA A 343 1.57 23.81 -6.24
N ASP A 344 0.32 24.18 -6.50
CA ASP A 344 -0.16 25.57 -6.42
C ASP A 344 -0.02 26.11 -4.99
N ALA A 345 -0.41 25.32 -3.98
CA ALA A 345 -0.29 25.70 -2.58
C ALA A 345 1.17 25.86 -2.14
N ALA A 346 2.07 25.00 -2.64
CA ALA A 346 3.51 25.10 -2.39
C ALA A 346 4.11 26.40 -2.99
N ILE A 347 3.62 26.86 -4.14
CA ILE A 347 4.03 28.17 -4.70
C ILE A 347 3.63 29.31 -3.77
N GLU A 348 2.43 29.29 -3.20
CA GLU A 348 1.98 30.33 -2.27
C GLU A 348 2.76 30.29 -0.96
N GLU A 349 3.10 29.11 -0.45
CA GLU A 349 3.98 28.92 0.71
C GLU A 349 5.36 29.54 0.47
N GLU A 350 5.99 29.26 -0.68
CA GLU A 350 7.31 29.83 -1.01
C GLU A 350 7.24 31.34 -1.26
N ARG A 351 6.15 31.86 -1.82
CA ARG A 351 5.95 33.32 -1.97
C ARG A 351 5.89 34.05 -0.63
N ALA A 352 5.32 33.42 0.39
CA ALA A 352 5.23 34.00 1.73
C ALA A 352 6.63 34.29 2.35
N ASN A 353 7.66 33.57 1.91
CA ASN A 353 9.04 33.78 2.38
C ASN A 353 9.67 35.11 1.92
N TYR A 354 9.03 35.85 1.00
CA TYR A 354 9.45 37.24 0.66
C TYR A 354 9.04 38.26 1.69
N PHE A 355 8.10 37.94 2.55
CA PHE A 355 7.53 38.86 3.52
C PHE A 355 8.10 38.63 4.92
N PRO A 356 8.01 39.62 5.83
CA PRO A 356 8.45 39.44 7.20
C PRO A 356 7.55 38.47 7.96
N LYS A 357 8.15 37.75 8.95
CA LYS A 357 7.40 36.90 9.88
C LYS A 357 7.31 37.59 11.23
N LEU A 358 6.13 37.64 11.81
CA LEU A 358 5.86 38.19 13.13
C LEU A 358 5.60 37.04 14.11
N SER A 359 6.47 36.89 15.10
CA SER A 359 6.35 35.87 16.14
C SER A 359 6.31 36.50 17.52
N PHE A 360 5.59 35.82 18.41
CA PHE A 360 5.58 36.11 19.85
C PHE A 360 6.28 34.95 20.57
N SER A 361 7.18 35.32 21.49
CA SER A 361 7.77 34.34 22.39
C SER A 361 7.68 34.83 23.83
N GLY A 362 7.42 33.91 24.72
CA GLY A 362 7.34 34.15 26.16
C GLY A 362 8.13 33.09 26.92
N LEU A 363 8.84 33.52 27.94
CA LEU A 363 9.58 32.63 28.82
C LEU A 363 9.29 33.05 30.26
N GLY A 364 8.98 32.10 31.14
CA GLY A 364 8.79 32.33 32.56
C GLY A 364 9.29 31.15 33.37
N GLY A 365 9.98 31.43 34.48
CA GLY A 365 10.48 30.34 35.31
C GLY A 365 11.31 30.83 36.51
N LEU A 366 12.12 29.92 37.00
CA LEU A 366 13.03 30.18 38.13
C LEU A 366 14.47 30.05 37.67
N GLN A 367 15.35 30.84 38.25
CA GLN A 367 16.77 30.76 38.01
C GLN A 367 17.49 30.57 39.35
N ARG A 368 18.36 29.57 39.43
CA ARG A 368 19.36 29.42 40.47
C ARG A 368 20.74 29.53 39.88
N ALA A 369 21.51 30.47 40.36
CA ALA A 369 22.88 30.69 39.96
C ALA A 369 23.84 30.40 41.13
N TYR A 370 24.96 29.78 40.81
CA TYR A 370 26.12 29.63 41.67
C TYR A 370 27.28 30.45 41.09
N GLY A 371 27.88 31.29 41.87
CA GLY A 371 29.05 32.07 41.46
C GLY A 371 30.20 31.87 42.43
N GLN A 372 31.40 31.58 41.90
CA GLN A 372 32.66 31.49 42.68
C GLN A 372 33.75 32.26 41.96
N GLN A 373 34.44 33.12 42.69
CA GLN A 373 35.65 33.82 42.26
C GLN A 373 36.87 33.30 43.04
N ASP A 374 38.09 33.45 42.51
CA ASP A 374 39.30 32.89 43.10
C ASP A 374 39.57 33.37 44.57
N LEU A 375 39.11 34.55 44.93
CA LEU A 375 39.35 35.16 46.29
C LEU A 375 38.12 35.12 47.20
N PHE A 376 36.93 34.60 46.69
CA PHE A 376 35.72 34.65 47.46
C PHE A 376 35.02 33.26 47.45
N PRO A 377 34.40 32.86 48.60
CA PRO A 377 33.66 31.62 48.66
C PRO A 377 32.47 31.67 47.71
N GLY A 378 32.12 30.49 47.13
CA GLY A 378 30.99 30.36 46.26
C GLY A 378 29.67 30.75 46.95
N LYS A 379 28.81 31.46 46.20
CA LYS A 379 27.49 31.88 46.68
C LYS A 379 26.41 31.39 45.71
N TYR A 380 25.25 31.05 46.28
CA TYR A 380 24.03 30.76 45.57
C TYR A 380 23.10 31.96 45.58
N ALA A 381 22.51 32.26 44.45
CA ALA A 381 21.42 33.23 44.31
C ALA A 381 20.28 32.60 43.51
N GLY A 382 19.06 32.95 43.80
CA GLY A 382 17.91 32.51 43.06
C GLY A 382 16.95 33.67 42.86
N SER A 383 16.34 33.70 41.67
CA SER A 383 15.32 34.68 41.31
C SER A 383 14.33 34.10 40.32
N GLU A 384 13.21 34.77 40.20
CA GLU A 384 12.29 34.56 39.07
C GLU A 384 12.93 35.11 37.80
N THR A 385 12.65 34.48 36.70
CA THR A 385 13.10 34.96 35.39
C THR A 385 11.91 34.92 34.42
N TRP A 386 11.74 35.97 33.67
CA TRP A 386 10.76 36.04 32.63
C TRP A 386 11.23 36.93 31.48
N ASN A 387 10.76 36.61 30.28
CA ASN A 387 11.01 37.38 29.08
C ASN A 387 9.77 37.28 28.18
N VAL A 388 9.37 38.39 27.60
CA VAL A 388 8.31 38.47 26.60
C VAL A 388 8.83 39.27 25.44
N GLN A 389 8.73 38.69 24.24
CA GLN A 389 9.27 39.30 23.02
C GLN A 389 8.23 39.22 21.90
N LEU A 390 8.15 40.30 21.15
CA LEU A 390 7.53 40.35 19.83
C LEU A 390 8.67 40.50 18.82
N ASN A 391 8.82 39.49 17.96
CA ASN A 391 9.94 39.43 17.02
C ASN A 391 9.40 39.55 15.59
N LEU A 392 9.86 40.59 14.87
CA LEU A 392 9.63 40.79 13.44
C LEU A 392 10.91 40.43 12.69
N GLN A 393 10.91 39.34 11.94
CA GLN A 393 12.05 38.89 11.17
C GLN A 393 11.77 39.04 9.67
N TRP A 394 12.62 39.80 8.97
CA TRP A 394 12.57 39.95 7.54
C TRP A 394 13.92 39.67 6.91
N THR A 395 13.99 38.65 6.08
CA THR A 395 15.21 38.33 5.36
C THR A 395 15.31 39.19 4.11
N LEU A 396 16.20 40.17 4.09
CA LEU A 396 16.35 41.09 2.97
C LEU A 396 17.15 40.49 1.81
N PHE A 397 18.18 39.70 2.13
CA PHE A 397 19.05 39.04 1.16
C PHE A 397 19.37 37.61 1.60
N ASP A 398 19.25 36.63 0.71
CA ASP A 398 19.50 35.20 0.96
C ASP A 398 20.22 34.51 -0.21
N GLY A 399 20.91 35.28 -1.08
CA GLY A 399 21.65 34.75 -2.22
C GLY A 399 20.74 34.16 -3.32
N ALA A 400 19.57 34.77 -3.55
CA ALA A 400 18.56 34.35 -4.55
C ALA A 400 17.89 32.98 -4.23
N ARG A 401 17.96 32.50 -2.97
CA ARG A 401 17.33 31.23 -2.58
C ARG A 401 15.84 31.22 -2.81
N ARG A 402 15.14 32.31 -2.47
CA ARG A 402 13.68 32.43 -2.63
C ARG A 402 13.24 32.41 -4.09
N GLU A 403 13.99 33.10 -4.97
CA GLU A 403 13.77 33.12 -6.41
C GLU A 403 13.83 31.71 -6.99
N HIS A 404 14.89 30.97 -6.63
CA HIS A 404 15.07 29.58 -7.08
C HIS A 404 14.04 28.64 -6.48
N ALA A 405 13.64 28.80 -5.22
CA ALA A 405 12.60 27.99 -4.58
C ALA A 405 11.23 28.15 -5.26
N ILE A 406 10.85 29.39 -5.59
CA ILE A 406 9.63 29.65 -6.36
C ILE A 406 9.74 29.10 -7.78
N ALA A 407 10.88 29.25 -8.44
CA ALA A 407 11.11 28.70 -9.77
C ALA A 407 11.01 27.16 -9.76
N GLU A 408 11.56 26.52 -8.74
CA GLU A 408 11.44 25.07 -8.51
C GLU A 408 9.98 24.67 -8.32
N ALA A 409 9.24 25.33 -7.43
CA ALA A 409 7.81 25.07 -7.18
C ALA A 409 6.97 25.22 -8.46
N LYS A 410 7.23 26.27 -9.26
CA LYS A 410 6.56 26.47 -10.55
C LYS A 410 6.90 25.37 -11.55
N ALA A 411 8.15 24.91 -11.62
CA ALA A 411 8.54 23.80 -12.48
C ALA A 411 7.84 22.50 -12.07
N ARG A 412 7.73 22.22 -10.76
CA ARG A 412 6.97 21.08 -10.23
C ARG A 412 5.48 21.16 -10.61
N ARG A 413 4.86 22.34 -10.50
CA ARG A 413 3.49 22.56 -10.95
C ARG A 413 3.30 22.26 -12.44
N THR A 414 4.19 22.79 -13.29
CA THR A 414 4.14 22.52 -14.74
C THR A 414 4.34 21.04 -15.05
N GLY A 415 5.22 20.37 -14.28
CA GLY A 415 5.41 18.91 -14.36
C GLY A 415 4.14 18.14 -14.00
N ALA A 416 3.43 18.54 -12.94
CA ALA A 416 2.16 17.94 -12.56
C ALA A 416 1.05 18.15 -13.61
N GLU A 417 0.99 19.34 -14.23
CA GLU A 417 0.05 19.62 -15.34
C GLU A 417 0.36 18.75 -16.57
N ALA A 418 1.64 18.57 -16.90
CA ALA A 418 2.04 17.64 -17.96
C ALA A 418 1.68 16.18 -17.60
N GLY A 419 1.75 15.81 -16.32
CA GLY A 419 1.30 14.53 -15.81
C GLY A 419 -0.19 14.25 -16.07
N ILE A 420 -1.05 15.26 -15.86
CA ILE A 420 -2.48 15.15 -16.21
C ILE A 420 -2.66 14.85 -17.70
N ASN A 421 -1.97 15.59 -18.59
CA ASN A 421 -2.10 15.37 -20.03
C ASN A 421 -1.60 13.98 -20.44
N ALA A 422 -0.44 13.54 -19.91
CA ALA A 422 0.08 12.21 -20.17
C ALA A 422 -0.85 11.10 -19.66
N LEU A 423 -1.54 11.32 -18.53
CA LEU A 423 -2.52 10.36 -18.03
C LEU A 423 -3.79 10.34 -18.87
N ARG A 424 -4.27 11.51 -19.34
CA ARG A 424 -5.43 11.62 -20.25
C ARG A 424 -5.20 10.85 -21.55
N ASP A 425 -4.02 11.01 -22.16
CA ASP A 425 -3.66 10.28 -23.39
C ASP A 425 -3.64 8.77 -23.14
N ARG A 426 -3.08 8.34 -22.01
CA ARG A 426 -3.06 6.92 -21.60
C ARG A 426 -4.47 6.39 -21.33
N ILE A 427 -5.34 7.17 -20.69
CA ILE A 427 -6.74 6.79 -20.45
C ILE A 427 -7.45 6.58 -21.78
N ALA A 428 -7.30 7.50 -22.73
CA ALA A 428 -7.90 7.39 -24.04
C ALA A 428 -7.46 6.11 -24.77
N ASP A 429 -6.16 5.81 -24.79
CA ASP A 429 -5.60 4.60 -25.39
C ASP A 429 -6.10 3.32 -24.66
N ASP A 430 -6.03 3.28 -23.34
CA ASP A 430 -6.50 2.17 -22.50
C ASP A 430 -7.97 1.83 -22.76
N VAL A 431 -8.84 2.87 -22.82
CA VAL A 431 -10.29 2.68 -23.04
C VAL A 431 -10.57 2.25 -24.47
N TRP A 432 -9.90 2.87 -25.45
CA TRP A 432 -10.02 2.50 -26.86
C TRP A 432 -9.65 1.03 -27.08
N ALA A 433 -8.50 0.61 -26.54
CA ALA A 433 -8.06 -0.79 -26.63
C ALA A 433 -9.05 -1.74 -25.94
N ALA A 434 -9.57 -1.39 -24.75
CA ALA A 434 -10.54 -2.20 -24.03
C ALA A 434 -11.87 -2.31 -24.79
N TYR A 435 -12.35 -1.22 -25.40
CA TYR A 435 -13.55 -1.23 -26.23
C TYR A 435 -13.39 -2.13 -27.46
N SER A 436 -12.27 -1.98 -28.19
CA SER A 436 -11.97 -2.80 -29.37
C SER A 436 -11.85 -4.28 -29.03
N ASN A 437 -11.24 -4.61 -27.88
CA ASN A 437 -11.15 -5.98 -27.38
C ASN A 437 -12.52 -6.55 -27.00
N ALA A 438 -13.39 -5.75 -26.38
CA ALA A 438 -14.75 -6.16 -26.06
C ALA A 438 -15.58 -6.42 -27.32
N GLU A 439 -15.50 -5.56 -28.32
CA GLU A 439 -16.16 -5.77 -29.62
C GLU A 439 -15.64 -7.03 -30.32
N THR A 440 -14.34 -7.23 -30.35
CA THR A 440 -13.72 -8.42 -30.93
C THR A 440 -14.17 -9.70 -30.24
N SER A 441 -14.26 -9.67 -28.89
CA SER A 441 -14.69 -10.83 -28.11
C SER A 441 -16.13 -11.23 -28.40
N LEU A 442 -17.04 -10.29 -28.68
CA LEU A 442 -18.42 -10.59 -29.11
C LEU A 442 -18.44 -11.30 -30.45
N ARG A 443 -17.65 -10.85 -31.43
CA ARG A 443 -17.51 -11.50 -32.73
C ARG A 443 -16.90 -12.90 -32.61
N GLN A 444 -15.87 -13.05 -31.76
CA GLN A 444 -15.27 -14.36 -31.48
C GLN A 444 -16.27 -15.34 -30.83
N LYS A 445 -17.10 -14.89 -29.89
CA LYS A 445 -18.15 -15.70 -29.28
C LYS A 445 -19.12 -16.24 -30.35
N GLN A 446 -19.56 -15.40 -31.30
CA GLN A 446 -20.46 -15.83 -32.39
C GLN A 446 -19.78 -16.85 -33.28
N ALA A 447 -18.52 -16.63 -33.66
CA ALA A 447 -17.74 -17.56 -34.48
C ALA A 447 -17.49 -18.90 -33.77
N ALA A 448 -17.18 -18.87 -32.45
CA ALA A 448 -16.96 -20.08 -31.66
C ALA A 448 -18.25 -20.93 -31.52
N ALA A 449 -19.40 -20.30 -31.33
CA ALA A 449 -20.68 -20.99 -31.31
C ALA A 449 -21.00 -21.68 -32.66
N ALA A 450 -20.73 -21.00 -33.78
CA ALA A 450 -20.91 -21.61 -35.11
C ALA A 450 -19.91 -22.74 -35.35
N LEU A 451 -18.67 -22.58 -34.90
CA LEU A 451 -17.63 -23.63 -34.97
C LEU A 451 -18.06 -24.87 -34.18
N LEU A 452 -18.52 -24.68 -32.93
CA LEU A 452 -19.00 -25.79 -32.10
C LEU A 452 -20.16 -26.53 -32.75
N ALA A 453 -21.17 -25.82 -33.25
CA ALA A 453 -22.33 -26.42 -33.93
C ALA A 453 -21.93 -27.17 -35.21
N SER A 454 -20.91 -26.71 -35.93
CA SER A 454 -20.43 -27.39 -37.16
C SER A 454 -19.57 -28.60 -36.83
N ALA A 455 -18.68 -28.51 -35.82
CA ALA A 455 -17.85 -29.63 -35.38
C ALA A 455 -18.67 -30.76 -34.76
N ASP A 456 -19.73 -30.45 -34.00
CA ASP A 456 -20.64 -31.44 -33.43
C ASP A 456 -21.38 -32.22 -34.51
N ARG A 457 -21.91 -31.51 -35.52
CA ARG A 457 -22.55 -32.15 -36.69
C ARG A 457 -21.57 -32.99 -37.50
N SER A 458 -20.31 -32.50 -37.68
CA SER A 458 -19.26 -33.24 -38.40
C SER A 458 -18.88 -34.52 -37.67
N TYR A 459 -18.69 -34.47 -36.35
CA TYR A 459 -18.40 -35.63 -35.51
C TYR A 459 -19.55 -36.66 -35.60
N THR A 460 -20.81 -36.21 -35.41
CA THR A 460 -21.99 -37.09 -35.51
C THR A 460 -22.09 -37.74 -36.88
N ALA A 461 -21.82 -37.04 -37.97
CA ALA A 461 -21.83 -37.58 -39.32
C ALA A 461 -20.67 -38.57 -39.57
N ALA A 462 -19.44 -38.26 -39.08
CA ALA A 462 -18.31 -39.17 -39.19
C ALA A 462 -18.54 -40.49 -38.43
N LEU A 463 -19.09 -40.40 -37.21
CA LEU A 463 -19.43 -41.58 -36.41
C LEU A 463 -20.47 -42.47 -37.11
N ARG A 464 -21.57 -41.89 -37.61
CA ARG A 464 -22.58 -42.64 -38.38
C ARG A 464 -22.01 -43.30 -39.65
N ALA A 465 -21.15 -42.60 -40.39
CA ALA A 465 -20.51 -43.14 -41.60
C ALA A 465 -19.52 -44.27 -41.26
N TYR A 466 -18.84 -44.19 -40.11
CA TYR A 466 -18.00 -45.27 -39.58
C TYR A 466 -18.86 -46.50 -39.20
N ASP A 467 -20.00 -46.28 -38.53
CA ASP A 467 -20.93 -47.36 -38.16
C ASP A 467 -21.46 -48.11 -39.36
N LEU A 468 -21.66 -47.39 -40.47
CA LEU A 468 -22.12 -48.00 -41.75
C LEU A 468 -20.95 -48.59 -42.59
N GLY A 469 -19.69 -48.51 -42.11
CA GLY A 469 -18.52 -49.00 -42.82
C GLY A 469 -18.09 -48.15 -44.03
N VAL A 470 -18.63 -46.93 -44.18
CA VAL A 470 -18.33 -46.01 -45.29
C VAL A 470 -17.08 -45.19 -45.06
N ARG A 471 -16.72 -44.96 -43.79
CA ARG A 471 -15.51 -44.23 -43.37
C ARG A 471 -14.68 -45.05 -42.41
N ASN A 472 -13.38 -44.68 -42.30
CA ASN A 472 -12.45 -45.31 -41.38
C ASN A 472 -12.47 -44.62 -39.99
N LEU A 473 -11.86 -45.23 -38.98
CA LEU A 473 -11.78 -44.71 -37.62
C LEU A 473 -11.00 -43.40 -37.58
N LEU A 474 -9.97 -43.22 -38.41
CA LEU A 474 -9.17 -42.02 -38.46
C LEU A 474 -10.00 -40.75 -38.73
N ASP A 475 -11.05 -40.87 -39.58
CA ASP A 475 -11.98 -39.77 -39.85
C ASP A 475 -12.81 -39.41 -38.62
N VAL A 476 -13.18 -40.40 -37.79
CA VAL A 476 -13.91 -40.21 -36.53
C VAL A 476 -13.01 -39.50 -35.50
N VAL A 477 -11.80 -40.01 -35.31
CA VAL A 477 -10.82 -39.41 -34.38
C VAL A 477 -10.44 -37.96 -34.78
N ALA A 478 -10.32 -37.70 -36.10
CA ALA A 478 -10.10 -36.34 -36.58
C ALA A 478 -11.27 -35.39 -36.29
N ALA A 479 -12.51 -35.86 -36.51
CA ALA A 479 -13.72 -35.10 -36.19
C ALA A 479 -13.90 -34.90 -34.69
N GLU A 480 -13.53 -35.88 -33.86
CA GLU A 480 -13.53 -35.79 -32.41
C GLU A 480 -12.55 -34.72 -31.90
N ARG A 481 -11.30 -34.70 -32.41
CA ARG A 481 -10.30 -33.66 -32.10
C ARG A 481 -10.83 -32.26 -32.46
N ALA A 482 -11.48 -32.12 -33.63
CA ALA A 482 -12.10 -30.86 -34.04
C ALA A 482 -13.22 -30.43 -33.08
N LEU A 483 -14.07 -31.38 -32.63
CA LEU A 483 -15.11 -31.12 -31.64
C LEU A 483 -14.54 -30.73 -30.28
N ALA A 484 -13.50 -31.40 -29.80
CA ALA A 484 -12.80 -31.05 -28.55
C ALA A 484 -12.26 -29.61 -28.59
N GLN A 485 -11.59 -29.24 -29.69
CA GLN A 485 -11.10 -27.87 -29.89
C GLN A 485 -12.26 -26.86 -29.94
N ALA A 486 -13.34 -27.17 -30.61
CA ALA A 486 -14.51 -26.30 -30.71
C ALA A 486 -15.22 -26.10 -29.36
N ARG A 487 -15.32 -27.14 -28.53
CA ARG A 487 -15.84 -27.05 -27.14
C ARG A 487 -14.96 -26.13 -26.27
N SER A 488 -13.64 -26.31 -26.33
CA SER A 488 -12.68 -25.46 -25.62
C SER A 488 -12.75 -24.00 -26.08
N ALA A 489 -12.85 -23.77 -27.40
CA ALA A 489 -12.99 -22.45 -27.99
C ALA A 489 -14.29 -21.73 -27.56
N ASP A 490 -15.43 -22.44 -27.52
CA ASP A 490 -16.73 -21.88 -27.09
C ASP A 490 -16.68 -21.44 -25.61
N VAL A 491 -16.16 -22.30 -24.74
CA VAL A 491 -15.98 -21.95 -23.31
C VAL A 491 -15.10 -20.71 -23.15
N SER A 492 -13.95 -20.69 -23.83
CA SER A 492 -13.03 -19.55 -23.77
C SER A 492 -13.64 -18.26 -24.31
N ALA A 493 -14.36 -18.35 -25.43
CA ALA A 493 -14.99 -17.19 -26.06
C ALA A 493 -16.11 -16.58 -25.19
N ARG A 494 -16.91 -17.39 -24.52
CA ARG A 494 -17.95 -16.94 -23.58
C ARG A 494 -17.35 -16.22 -22.37
N THR A 495 -16.34 -16.81 -21.74
CA THR A 495 -15.69 -16.20 -20.58
C THR A 495 -14.89 -14.97 -20.96
N GLN A 496 -14.31 -14.95 -22.18
CA GLN A 496 -13.57 -13.79 -22.70
C GLN A 496 -14.48 -12.57 -22.87
N VAL A 497 -15.72 -12.72 -23.34
CA VAL A 497 -16.67 -11.59 -23.41
C VAL A 497 -16.86 -10.97 -22.03
N LEU A 498 -17.15 -11.78 -21.01
CA LEU A 498 -17.36 -11.29 -19.65
C LEU A 498 -16.11 -10.59 -19.09
N ALA A 499 -14.93 -11.17 -19.32
CA ALA A 499 -13.67 -10.59 -18.90
C ALA A 499 -13.37 -9.25 -19.60
N GLN A 500 -13.62 -9.14 -20.92
CA GLN A 500 -13.38 -7.89 -21.66
C GLN A 500 -14.40 -6.80 -21.31
N PHE A 501 -15.65 -7.15 -21.05
CA PHE A 501 -16.63 -6.18 -20.57
C PHE A 501 -16.26 -5.64 -19.17
N SER A 502 -15.76 -6.50 -18.29
CA SER A 502 -15.26 -6.06 -16.99
C SER A 502 -14.01 -5.20 -17.10
N ASN A 503 -13.11 -5.54 -18.06
CA ASN A 503 -11.94 -4.70 -18.34
C ASN A 503 -12.37 -3.33 -18.87
N LEU A 504 -13.33 -3.26 -19.76
CA LEU A 504 -13.88 -2.00 -20.25
C LEU A 504 -14.48 -1.18 -19.09
N ALA A 505 -15.34 -1.79 -18.25
CA ALA A 505 -15.91 -1.13 -17.08
C ALA A 505 -14.83 -0.65 -16.08
N PHE A 506 -13.73 -1.39 -15.94
CA PHE A 506 -12.57 -0.94 -15.18
C PHE A 506 -11.89 0.27 -15.81
N ARG A 507 -11.66 0.27 -17.13
CA ARG A 507 -10.98 1.37 -17.84
C ARG A 507 -11.82 2.64 -17.93
N THR A 508 -13.13 2.53 -18.01
CA THR A 508 -14.08 3.66 -17.99
C THR A 508 -14.38 4.19 -16.57
N GLY A 509 -14.02 3.44 -15.50
CA GLY A 509 -14.35 3.83 -14.13
C GLY A 509 -15.76 3.40 -13.67
N ASP A 510 -16.56 2.73 -14.51
CA ASP A 510 -17.94 2.34 -14.22
C ASP A 510 -18.07 1.33 -13.06
N LEU A 511 -16.99 0.60 -12.69
CA LEU A 511 -17.00 -0.38 -11.60
C LEU A 511 -17.39 0.21 -10.23
N LEU A 512 -16.99 1.45 -9.95
CA LEU A 512 -17.36 2.13 -8.69
C LEU A 512 -18.81 2.61 -8.68
N ARG A 513 -19.38 2.87 -9.85
CA ARG A 513 -20.75 3.39 -9.98
C ARG A 513 -21.81 2.34 -9.67
N SER A 514 -21.51 1.08 -9.94
CA SER A 514 -22.39 -0.04 -9.58
C SER A 514 -22.46 -0.30 -8.08
N ALA A 515 -21.45 0.16 -7.31
CA ALA A 515 -21.38 0.03 -5.86
C ALA A 515 -22.00 1.23 -5.11
N GLN A 516 -22.32 2.34 -5.80
CA GLN A 516 -23.00 3.46 -5.14
C GLN A 516 -24.46 3.13 -4.88
N PRO A 517 -24.97 3.22 -3.63
CA PRO A 517 -26.37 3.08 -3.36
C PRO A 517 -27.15 4.14 -4.16
N LYS A 518 -28.12 3.72 -4.96
CA LYS A 518 -29.03 4.60 -5.66
C LYS A 518 -29.84 5.37 -4.60
N GLY A 519 -29.43 6.60 -4.30
CA GLY A 519 -30.24 7.49 -3.51
C GLY A 519 -29.49 8.16 -2.36
N GLY A 520 -29.14 9.40 -2.57
CA GLY A 520 -28.84 10.38 -1.55
C GLY A 520 -28.39 11.69 -2.21
N PRO A 521 -29.05 12.82 -1.92
CA PRO A 521 -28.70 14.13 -2.48
C PRO A 521 -27.35 14.63 -1.96
#